data_fa213331cfd78dc0a912d59ca03fbd2d
#
_entry.id   fa213331cfd78dc0a912d59ca03fbd2d
#
_cell.length_a   1.000
_cell.length_b   1.000
_cell.length_c   1.000
_cell.angle_alpha   90.00
_cell.angle_beta   90.00
_cell.angle_gamma   90.00
#
_symmetry.space_group_name_H-M   'P 1'
#
loop_
_entity.id
_entity.type
_entity.pdbx_description
1 polymer ?
#
loop_
_entity_poly.entity_id
_entity_poly.type
_entity_poly.pdbx_seq_one_letter_code
_entity_poly.pdbx_strand_id
1 'polypeptide(L)'
;MPEDDSVTAPIHILVVDDIAQNLVAAEAVLARPGIVILKASSGAQALELLLTHEVALALIDVQMPQMDGFELAELMRGSERTRGIPLIFLTAASREPSYSFRGYEAGAVDFLYKPIDVKALQSKVAVLVQLFQQKRELSAQLDELKHALHLNELFTAVLGHDLRTPLSVVMNGAMLLPMMSDHPKVIVTAQRIESSAKRMARMVDQLLDLARI
;
A
#
# COMPACT_ATOMS: atom_id res chain seq x y z
N MET A 1 -17.29 26.25 3.55
CA MET A 1 -16.21 25.27 3.82
C MET A 1 -16.76 23.92 3.41
N PRO A 2 -16.27 23.26 2.37
CA PRO A 2 -16.67 21.89 2.08
C PRO A 2 -16.03 20.99 3.14
N GLU A 3 -16.86 20.21 3.82
CA GLU A 3 -16.45 19.13 4.68
C GLU A 3 -15.65 18.15 3.83
N ASP A 4 -14.41 17.90 4.25
CA ASP A 4 -13.49 16.93 3.64
C ASP A 4 -14.00 15.53 4.00
N ASP A 5 -14.94 15.05 3.20
CA ASP A 5 -15.52 13.70 3.24
C ASP A 5 -14.55 12.70 2.57
N SER A 6 -13.28 12.77 2.92
CA SER A 6 -12.38 11.62 2.75
C SER A 6 -12.77 10.57 3.80
N VAL A 7 -13.87 9.86 3.56
CA VAL A 7 -14.29 8.69 4.33
C VAL A 7 -13.18 7.65 4.21
N THR A 8 -12.19 7.77 5.08
CA THR A 8 -11.17 6.73 5.25
C THR A 8 -11.92 5.45 5.60
N ALA A 9 -11.79 4.43 4.75
CA ALA A 9 -12.47 3.14 4.95
C ALA A 9 -12.24 2.65 6.39
N PRO A 10 -13.28 2.10 7.06
CA PRO A 10 -13.21 1.73 8.45
C PRO A 10 -12.09 0.72 8.72
N ILE A 11 -11.51 0.80 9.90
CA ILE A 11 -10.47 -0.11 10.36
C ILE A 11 -11.15 -1.27 11.07
N HIS A 12 -10.96 -2.48 10.57
CA HIS A 12 -11.53 -3.68 11.18
C HIS A 12 -10.56 -4.28 12.19
N ILE A 13 -11.08 -4.61 13.36
CA ILE A 13 -10.41 -5.41 14.38
C ILE A 13 -11.20 -6.71 14.51
N LEU A 14 -10.55 -7.85 14.34
CA LEU A 14 -11.16 -9.15 14.53
C LEU A 14 -11.04 -9.55 16.00
N VAL A 15 -12.15 -9.95 16.59
CA VAL A 15 -12.21 -10.52 17.96
C VAL A 15 -12.81 -11.92 17.85
N VAL A 16 -12.08 -12.92 18.34
CA VAL A 16 -12.46 -14.33 18.28
C VAL A 16 -12.54 -14.87 19.70
N ASP A 17 -13.71 -15.28 20.14
CA ASP A 17 -13.96 -15.86 21.46
C ASP A 17 -15.29 -16.64 21.38
N ASP A 18 -15.34 -17.89 21.87
CA ASP A 18 -16.53 -18.72 21.83
C ASP A 18 -17.63 -18.27 22.80
N ILE A 19 -17.29 -17.40 23.75
CA ILE A 19 -18.22 -16.83 24.73
C ILE A 19 -18.74 -15.48 24.22
N ALA A 20 -20.03 -15.43 23.85
CA ALA A 20 -20.67 -14.24 23.30
C ALA A 20 -20.53 -12.98 24.19
N GLN A 21 -20.54 -13.15 25.52
CA GLN A 21 -20.35 -12.04 26.45
C GLN A 21 -18.97 -11.39 26.34
N ASN A 22 -17.92 -12.20 26.06
CA ASN A 22 -16.55 -11.67 25.85
C ASN A 22 -16.47 -10.85 24.56
N LEU A 23 -17.15 -11.28 23.50
CA LEU A 23 -17.25 -10.53 22.24
C LEU A 23 -17.93 -9.17 22.43
N VAL A 24 -19.02 -9.12 23.20
CA VAL A 24 -19.75 -7.88 23.53
C VAL A 24 -18.89 -6.97 24.40
N ALA A 25 -18.21 -7.53 25.41
CA ALA A 25 -17.32 -6.78 26.28
C ALA A 25 -16.14 -6.17 25.50
N ALA A 26 -15.51 -6.94 24.62
CA ALA A 26 -14.43 -6.46 23.78
C ALA A 26 -14.89 -5.33 22.86
N GLU A 27 -16.06 -5.48 22.22
CA GLU A 27 -16.65 -4.42 21.40
C GLU A 27 -16.88 -3.14 22.21
N ALA A 28 -17.48 -3.21 23.39
CA ALA A 28 -17.72 -2.05 24.25
C ALA A 28 -16.42 -1.33 24.67
N VAL A 29 -15.35 -2.09 24.91
CA VAL A 29 -14.04 -1.57 25.33
C VAL A 29 -13.28 -0.93 24.17
N LEU A 30 -13.42 -1.46 22.95
CA LEU A 30 -12.62 -1.09 21.77
C LEU A 30 -13.38 -0.17 20.80
N ALA A 31 -14.69 0.01 20.96
CA ALA A 31 -15.50 0.85 20.07
C ALA A 31 -14.99 2.30 20.09
N ARG A 32 -14.61 2.79 18.90
CA ARG A 32 -14.16 4.15 18.65
C ARG A 32 -14.61 4.59 17.25
N PRO A 33 -14.76 5.88 16.98
CA PRO A 33 -15.03 6.36 15.62
C PRO A 33 -14.01 5.83 14.63
N GLY A 34 -14.47 5.31 13.49
CA GLY A 34 -13.63 4.74 12.45
C GLY A 34 -13.13 3.31 12.69
N ILE A 35 -13.44 2.67 13.82
CA ILE A 35 -13.11 1.28 14.12
C ILE A 35 -14.37 0.43 14.10
N VAL A 36 -14.32 -0.68 13.39
CA VAL A 36 -15.38 -1.70 13.32
C VAL A 36 -14.86 -3.00 13.92
N ILE A 37 -15.58 -3.56 14.88
CA ILE A 37 -15.23 -4.83 15.50
C ILE A 37 -15.93 -5.98 14.75
N LEU A 38 -15.14 -6.82 14.11
CA LEU A 38 -15.60 -8.07 13.52
C LEU A 38 -15.58 -9.15 14.62
N LYS A 39 -16.74 -9.72 14.90
CA LYS A 39 -16.90 -10.73 15.97
C LYS A 39 -17.01 -12.11 15.36
N ALA A 40 -16.20 -13.04 15.83
CA ALA A 40 -16.25 -14.44 15.46
C ALA A 40 -16.37 -15.31 16.72
N SER A 41 -17.33 -16.20 16.73
CA SER A 41 -17.56 -17.15 17.83
C SER A 41 -16.80 -18.48 17.63
N SER A 42 -16.00 -18.60 16.58
CA SER A 42 -15.19 -19.78 16.29
C SER A 42 -14.05 -19.43 15.33
N GLY A 43 -13.02 -20.29 15.27
CA GLY A 43 -11.94 -20.17 14.29
C GLY A 43 -12.43 -20.23 12.84
N ALA A 44 -13.41 -21.07 12.53
CA ALA A 44 -13.99 -21.17 11.19
C ALA A 44 -14.64 -19.85 10.77
N GLN A 45 -15.47 -19.24 11.63
CA GLN A 45 -16.08 -17.95 11.36
C GLN A 45 -15.03 -16.83 11.22
N ALA A 46 -13.97 -16.89 12.01
CA ALA A 46 -12.86 -15.94 11.89
C ALA A 46 -12.19 -16.01 10.51
N LEU A 47 -11.93 -17.23 10.01
CA LEU A 47 -11.37 -17.44 8.68
C LEU A 47 -12.29 -16.90 7.57
N GLU A 48 -13.61 -17.11 7.66
CA GLU A 48 -14.58 -16.55 6.71
C GLU A 48 -14.53 -15.01 6.67
N LEU A 49 -14.48 -14.35 7.84
CA LEU A 49 -14.38 -12.90 7.93
C LEU A 49 -13.07 -12.39 7.34
N LEU A 50 -11.98 -13.12 7.52
CA LEU A 50 -10.67 -12.79 6.96
C LEU A 50 -10.61 -12.91 5.43
N LEU A 51 -11.50 -13.68 4.80
CA LEU A 51 -11.61 -13.75 3.34
C LEU A 51 -12.22 -12.49 2.73
N THR A 52 -13.09 -11.81 3.46
CA THR A 52 -13.92 -10.72 2.94
C THR A 52 -13.48 -9.33 3.43
N HIS A 53 -12.77 -9.27 4.56
CA HIS A 53 -12.37 -8.01 5.19
C HIS A 53 -10.85 -7.88 5.31
N GLU A 54 -10.35 -6.67 5.15
CA GLU A 54 -9.00 -6.31 5.57
C GLU A 54 -9.00 -6.02 7.07
N VAL A 55 -8.15 -6.70 7.83
CA VAL A 55 -8.12 -6.66 9.30
C VAL A 55 -6.80 -6.06 9.78
N ALA A 56 -6.89 -5.05 10.64
CA ALA A 56 -5.72 -4.36 11.19
C ALA A 56 -5.00 -5.17 12.27
N LEU A 57 -5.76 -5.92 13.08
CA LEU A 57 -5.25 -6.82 14.10
C LEU A 57 -6.32 -7.84 14.49
N ALA A 58 -5.92 -8.99 15.04
CA ALA A 58 -6.80 -10.00 15.58
C ALA A 58 -6.53 -10.24 17.07
N LEU A 59 -7.59 -10.23 17.88
CA LEU A 59 -7.60 -10.64 19.28
C LEU A 59 -8.22 -12.03 19.33
N ILE A 60 -7.48 -13.03 19.78
CA ILE A 60 -7.89 -14.43 19.67
C ILE A 60 -7.85 -15.08 21.04
N ASP A 61 -8.99 -15.60 21.50
CA ASP A 61 -8.99 -16.50 22.66
C ASP A 61 -8.23 -17.78 22.33
N VAL A 62 -7.37 -18.20 23.24
CA VAL A 62 -6.62 -19.45 23.09
C VAL A 62 -7.52 -20.66 23.26
N GLN A 63 -8.44 -20.60 24.23
CA GLN A 63 -9.27 -21.74 24.62
C GLN A 63 -10.64 -21.71 23.94
N MET A 64 -10.72 -22.28 22.75
CA MET A 64 -11.97 -22.41 22.01
C MET A 64 -12.22 -23.87 21.62
N PRO A 65 -13.50 -24.29 21.51
CA PRO A 65 -13.83 -25.62 21.07
C PRO A 65 -13.54 -25.82 19.57
N GLN A 66 -13.25 -27.06 19.17
CA GLN A 66 -12.96 -27.52 17.79
C GLN A 66 -11.65 -27.02 17.22
N MET A 67 -11.40 -25.74 17.22
CA MET A 67 -10.18 -25.10 16.74
C MET A 67 -9.70 -24.14 17.83
N ASP A 68 -8.53 -24.41 18.40
CA ASP A 68 -7.95 -23.51 19.39
C ASP A 68 -7.35 -22.26 18.74
N GLY A 69 -7.03 -21.25 19.56
CA GLY A 69 -6.48 -19.98 19.03
C GLY A 69 -5.13 -20.14 18.37
N PHE A 70 -4.33 -21.12 18.75
CA PHE A 70 -3.02 -21.39 18.12
C PHE A 70 -3.19 -22.02 16.75
N GLU A 71 -4.10 -22.99 16.61
CA GLU A 71 -4.43 -23.60 15.31
C GLU A 71 -4.96 -22.54 14.33
N LEU A 72 -5.83 -21.64 14.79
CA LEU A 72 -6.29 -20.51 13.98
C LEU A 72 -5.12 -19.62 13.55
N ALA A 73 -4.21 -19.30 14.45
CA ALA A 73 -3.04 -18.47 14.14
C ALA A 73 -2.11 -19.15 13.13
N GLU A 74 -1.86 -20.44 13.23
CA GLU A 74 -1.08 -21.23 12.27
C GLU A 74 -1.72 -21.16 10.87
N LEU A 75 -3.03 -21.33 10.75
CA LEU A 75 -3.75 -21.19 9.48
C LEU A 75 -3.62 -19.75 8.91
N MET A 76 -3.73 -18.73 9.76
CA MET A 76 -3.55 -17.35 9.35
C MET A 76 -2.11 -17.08 8.84
N ARG A 77 -1.09 -17.68 9.46
CA ARG A 77 0.31 -17.56 9.03
C ARG A 77 0.59 -18.30 7.73
N GLY A 78 -0.11 -19.39 7.47
CA GLY A 78 -0.02 -20.16 6.22
C GLY A 78 -0.57 -19.45 4.99
N SER A 79 -1.39 -18.41 5.16
CA SER A 79 -1.98 -17.64 4.05
C SER A 79 -1.23 -16.33 3.81
N GLU A 80 -0.89 -16.05 2.55
CA GLU A 80 -0.22 -14.80 2.16
C GLU A 80 -1.03 -13.55 2.53
N ARG A 81 -2.35 -13.64 2.46
CA ARG A 81 -3.28 -12.56 2.78
C ARG A 81 -3.30 -12.20 4.27
N THR A 82 -3.17 -13.18 5.16
CA THR A 82 -3.38 -13.02 6.59
C THR A 82 -2.13 -13.14 7.43
N ARG A 83 -1.03 -13.65 6.87
CA ARG A 83 0.24 -13.84 7.60
C ARG A 83 0.83 -12.58 8.22
N GLY A 84 0.51 -11.42 7.66
CA GLY A 84 1.00 -10.11 8.13
C GLY A 84 0.11 -9.46 9.19
N ILE A 85 -1.05 -10.05 9.54
CA ILE A 85 -1.96 -9.48 10.54
C ILE A 85 -1.37 -9.71 11.92
N PRO A 86 -1.17 -8.67 12.75
CA PRO A 86 -0.71 -8.83 14.12
C PRO A 86 -1.76 -9.56 14.96
N LEU A 87 -1.30 -10.50 15.80
CA LEU A 87 -2.14 -11.33 16.66
C LEU A 87 -1.83 -11.01 18.12
N ILE A 88 -2.88 -10.84 18.93
CA ILE A 88 -2.80 -10.80 20.40
C ILE A 88 -3.64 -11.95 20.93
N PHE A 89 -3.02 -12.85 21.69
CA PHE A 89 -3.77 -13.92 22.35
C PHE A 89 -4.37 -13.46 23.68
N LEU A 90 -5.61 -13.84 23.90
CA LEU A 90 -6.32 -13.69 25.15
C LEU A 90 -6.32 -15.06 25.84
N THR A 91 -5.76 -15.20 27.02
CA THR A 91 -5.62 -16.50 27.68
C THR A 91 -5.94 -16.45 29.17
N ALA A 92 -6.65 -17.46 29.65
CA ALA A 92 -6.87 -17.70 31.07
C ALA A 92 -5.71 -18.46 31.73
N ALA A 93 -4.77 -18.98 30.92
CA ALA A 93 -3.75 -19.87 31.43
C ALA A 93 -2.74 -19.13 32.31
N SER A 94 -2.50 -19.69 33.47
CA SER A 94 -1.35 -19.42 34.32
C SER A 94 -0.07 -19.44 33.48
N ARG A 95 0.88 -18.60 33.86
CA ARG A 95 2.22 -18.36 33.31
C ARG A 95 3.07 -19.64 33.03
N GLU A 96 2.49 -20.66 32.41
CA GLU A 96 3.28 -21.81 31.98
C GLU A 96 4.11 -21.40 30.77
N PRO A 97 5.44 -21.55 30.83
CA PRO A 97 6.35 -21.16 29.75
C PRO A 97 6.05 -21.83 28.41
N SER A 98 5.39 -22.98 28.42
CA SER A 98 4.99 -23.76 27.24
C SER A 98 3.95 -23.03 26.36
N TYR A 99 3.02 -22.29 26.93
CA TYR A 99 1.99 -21.57 26.18
C TYR A 99 2.54 -20.31 25.51
N SER A 100 3.40 -19.56 26.22
CA SER A 100 4.03 -18.39 25.64
C SER A 100 4.98 -18.74 24.49
N PHE A 101 5.69 -19.88 24.59
CA PHE A 101 6.60 -20.33 23.53
C PHE A 101 5.82 -20.73 22.26
N ARG A 102 4.75 -21.55 22.37
CA ARG A 102 3.89 -21.91 21.23
C ARG A 102 3.27 -20.70 20.54
N GLY A 103 2.85 -19.71 21.29
CA GLY A 103 2.23 -18.53 20.69
C GLY A 103 3.23 -17.60 19.97
N TYR A 104 4.46 -17.48 20.46
CA TYR A 104 5.50 -16.76 19.71
C TYR A 104 5.90 -17.51 18.44
N GLU A 105 5.95 -18.86 18.47
CA GLU A 105 6.15 -19.68 17.26
C GLU A 105 4.99 -19.52 16.27
N ALA A 106 3.75 -19.42 16.75
CA ALA A 106 2.58 -19.10 15.94
C ALA A 106 2.56 -17.63 15.43
N GLY A 107 3.58 -16.85 15.77
CA GLY A 107 3.77 -15.48 15.28
C GLY A 107 2.93 -14.42 16.00
N ALA A 108 2.53 -14.66 17.27
CA ALA A 108 1.86 -13.64 18.07
C ALA A 108 2.79 -12.45 18.33
N VAL A 109 2.19 -11.26 18.32
CA VAL A 109 2.87 -10.03 18.74
C VAL A 109 2.88 -9.93 20.26
N ASP A 110 1.81 -10.45 20.91
CA ASP A 110 1.64 -10.27 22.36
C ASP A 110 0.61 -11.22 22.98
N PHE A 111 0.56 -11.25 24.31
CA PHE A 111 -0.39 -11.99 25.13
C PHE A 111 -1.08 -11.07 26.14
N LEU A 112 -2.36 -11.30 26.40
CA LEU A 112 -3.11 -10.68 27.48
C LEU A 112 -3.77 -11.78 28.33
N TYR A 113 -3.50 -11.74 29.62
CA TYR A 113 -4.06 -12.71 30.58
C TYR A 113 -5.43 -12.28 31.08
N LYS A 114 -6.38 -13.20 31.13
CA LYS A 114 -7.70 -12.99 31.75
C LYS A 114 -7.55 -13.06 33.30
N PRO A 115 -8.12 -12.13 34.09
CA PRO A 115 -8.97 -11.02 33.68
C PRO A 115 -8.20 -9.92 32.95
N ILE A 116 -8.73 -9.49 31.78
CA ILE A 116 -8.04 -8.54 30.91
C ILE A 116 -8.02 -7.15 31.52
N ASP A 117 -6.84 -6.57 31.67
CA ASP A 117 -6.71 -5.15 31.99
C ASP A 117 -7.13 -4.32 30.75
N VAL A 118 -8.24 -3.61 30.91
CA VAL A 118 -8.86 -2.78 29.88
C VAL A 118 -7.88 -1.74 29.34
N LYS A 119 -7.10 -1.09 30.22
CA LYS A 119 -6.13 -0.06 29.82
C LYS A 119 -4.98 -0.66 29.01
N ALA A 120 -4.47 -1.82 29.44
CA ALA A 120 -3.42 -2.52 28.72
C ALA A 120 -3.91 -2.97 27.32
N LEU A 121 -5.12 -3.52 27.23
CA LEU A 121 -5.73 -3.89 25.95
C LEU A 121 -5.87 -2.67 25.03
N GLN A 122 -6.48 -1.59 25.50
CA GLN A 122 -6.68 -0.37 24.74
C GLN A 122 -5.36 0.24 24.24
N SER A 123 -4.33 0.26 25.08
CA SER A 123 -3.01 0.80 24.72
C SER A 123 -2.34 -0.04 23.62
N LYS A 124 -2.37 -1.37 23.73
CA LYS A 124 -1.78 -2.27 22.73
C LYS A 124 -2.52 -2.16 21.39
N VAL A 125 -3.85 -2.18 21.43
CA VAL A 125 -4.70 -2.05 20.24
C VAL A 125 -4.47 -0.68 19.57
N ALA A 126 -4.37 0.41 20.33
CA ALA A 126 -4.12 1.74 19.77
C ALA A 126 -2.82 1.81 18.99
N VAL A 127 -1.73 1.22 19.51
CA VAL A 127 -0.43 1.19 18.81
C VAL A 127 -0.52 0.40 17.51
N LEU A 128 -1.16 -0.78 17.52
CA LEU A 128 -1.28 -1.62 16.33
C LEU A 128 -2.19 -0.99 15.26
N VAL A 129 -3.28 -0.35 15.68
CA VAL A 129 -4.16 0.42 14.79
C VAL A 129 -3.39 1.59 14.15
N GLN A 130 -2.60 2.32 14.92
CA GLN A 130 -1.77 3.41 14.40
C GLN A 130 -0.74 2.90 13.38
N LEU A 131 -0.07 1.79 13.66
CA LEU A 131 0.88 1.16 12.72
C LEU A 131 0.17 0.73 11.42
N PHE A 132 -1.03 0.17 11.52
CA PHE A 132 -1.83 -0.20 10.36
C PHE A 132 -2.19 1.03 9.51
N GLN A 133 -2.63 2.12 10.14
CA GLN A 133 -2.94 3.38 9.46
C GLN A 133 -1.72 3.94 8.73
N GLN A 134 -0.57 4.01 9.40
CA GLN A 134 0.68 4.49 8.80
C GLN A 134 1.12 3.62 7.61
N LYS A 135 1.01 2.29 7.74
CA LYS A 135 1.33 1.36 6.65
C LYS A 135 0.41 1.59 5.45
N ARG A 136 -0.89 1.78 5.68
CA ARG A 136 -1.88 2.02 4.64
C ARG A 136 -1.62 3.36 3.93
N GLU A 137 -1.35 4.41 4.68
CA GLU A 137 -1.01 5.73 4.14
C GLU A 137 0.26 5.69 3.29
N LEU A 138 1.32 5.05 3.80
CA LEU A 138 2.58 4.87 3.08
C LEU A 138 2.37 4.07 1.78
N SER A 139 1.57 3.01 1.82
CA SER A 139 1.24 2.24 0.61
C SER A 139 0.52 3.09 -0.43
N ALA A 140 -0.45 3.92 -0.03
CA ALA A 140 -1.15 4.83 -0.93
C ALA A 140 -0.20 5.85 -1.56
N GLN A 141 0.69 6.46 -0.78
CA GLN A 141 1.70 7.40 -1.28
C GLN A 141 2.67 6.73 -2.26
N LEU A 142 3.10 5.50 -1.99
CA LEU A 142 3.96 4.72 -2.90
C LEU A 142 3.27 4.43 -4.23
N ASP A 143 1.99 4.11 -4.21
CA ASP A 143 1.24 3.81 -5.43
C ASP A 143 0.98 5.09 -6.25
N GLU A 144 0.71 6.22 -5.59
CA GLU A 144 0.60 7.53 -6.25
C GLU A 144 1.93 7.93 -6.90
N LEU A 145 3.05 7.77 -6.17
CA LEU A 145 4.38 8.07 -6.70
C LEU A 145 4.73 7.19 -7.91
N LYS A 146 4.46 5.88 -7.84
CA LYS A 146 4.66 4.96 -8.98
C LYS A 146 3.85 5.38 -10.19
N HIS A 147 2.59 5.79 -9.98
CA HIS A 147 1.73 6.26 -11.05
C HIS A 147 2.26 7.54 -11.70
N ALA A 148 2.69 8.50 -10.88
CA ALA A 148 3.31 9.74 -11.36
C ALA A 148 4.59 9.49 -12.16
N LEU A 149 5.46 8.59 -11.67
CA LEU A 149 6.68 8.19 -12.38
C LEU A 149 6.36 7.54 -13.74
N HIS A 150 5.40 6.62 -13.76
CA HIS A 150 5.00 5.97 -15.01
C HIS A 150 4.44 6.95 -16.05
N LEU A 151 3.61 7.91 -15.61
CA LEU A 151 3.12 8.97 -16.49
C LEU A 151 4.26 9.84 -17.01
N ASN A 152 5.25 10.18 -16.18
CA ASN A 152 6.41 10.95 -16.60
C ASN A 152 7.27 10.21 -17.63
N GLU A 153 7.47 8.90 -17.46
CA GLU A 153 8.17 8.04 -18.44
C GLU A 153 7.45 8.01 -19.78
N LEU A 154 6.13 7.80 -19.78
CA LEU A 154 5.31 7.80 -21.00
C LEU A 154 5.37 9.17 -21.70
N PHE A 155 5.19 10.25 -20.95
CA PHE A 155 5.26 11.61 -21.47
C PHE A 155 6.61 11.89 -22.13
N THR A 156 7.69 11.51 -21.47
CA THR A 156 9.06 11.67 -21.96
C THR A 156 9.31 10.89 -23.26
N ALA A 157 8.83 9.62 -23.31
CA ALA A 157 9.00 8.77 -24.48
C ALA A 157 8.22 9.31 -25.70
N VAL A 158 6.96 9.69 -25.50
CA VAL A 158 6.08 10.24 -26.57
C VAL A 158 6.63 11.56 -27.10
N LEU A 159 6.96 12.50 -26.20
CA LEU A 159 7.51 13.82 -26.63
C LEU A 159 8.83 13.66 -27.39
N GLY A 160 9.68 12.74 -26.95
CA GLY A 160 10.96 12.50 -27.63
C GLY A 160 10.80 12.05 -29.08
N HIS A 161 9.89 11.15 -29.34
CA HIS A 161 9.59 10.67 -30.68
C HIS A 161 8.88 11.74 -31.53
N ASP A 162 7.84 12.36 -30.97
CA ASP A 162 6.98 13.29 -31.69
C ASP A 162 7.65 14.63 -32.00
N LEU A 163 8.67 14.99 -31.25
CA LEU A 163 9.52 16.17 -31.56
C LEU A 163 10.64 15.83 -32.54
N ARG A 164 11.23 14.64 -32.52
CA ARG A 164 12.31 14.27 -33.47
C ARG A 164 11.79 14.15 -34.89
N THR A 165 10.57 13.64 -35.08
CA THR A 165 10.00 13.41 -36.42
C THR A 165 9.86 14.71 -37.22
N PRO A 166 9.16 15.78 -36.77
CA PRO A 166 9.09 17.04 -37.50
C PRO A 166 10.46 17.75 -37.66
N LEU A 167 11.32 17.65 -36.64
CA LEU A 167 12.68 18.21 -36.75
C LEU A 167 13.50 17.54 -37.85
N SER A 168 13.37 16.21 -38.00
CA SER A 168 14.03 15.47 -39.09
C SER A 168 13.52 15.90 -40.46
N VAL A 169 12.24 16.16 -40.62
CA VAL A 169 11.64 16.67 -41.87
C VAL A 169 12.20 18.08 -42.17
N VAL A 170 12.27 18.97 -41.19
CA VAL A 170 12.82 20.31 -41.35
C VAL A 170 14.31 20.27 -41.72
N MET A 171 15.09 19.39 -41.10
CA MET A 171 16.50 19.20 -41.38
C MET A 171 16.73 18.68 -42.81
N ASN A 172 15.98 17.66 -43.21
CA ASN A 172 16.08 17.07 -44.56
C ASN A 172 15.66 18.10 -45.63
N GLY A 173 14.61 18.87 -45.38
CA GLY A 173 14.20 19.96 -46.27
C GLY A 173 15.31 21.04 -46.43
N ALA A 174 15.93 21.45 -45.32
CA ALA A 174 17.03 22.41 -45.35
C ALA A 174 18.24 21.90 -46.11
N MET A 175 18.58 20.60 -45.99
CA MET A 175 19.69 19.97 -46.74
C MET A 175 19.45 19.89 -48.24
N LEU A 176 18.21 19.76 -48.69
CA LEU A 176 17.84 19.63 -50.11
C LEU A 176 17.82 21.01 -50.82
N LEU A 177 17.55 22.10 -50.13
CA LEU A 177 17.45 23.46 -50.71
C LEU A 177 18.69 23.90 -51.47
N PRO A 178 19.94 23.69 -50.98
CA PRO A 178 21.15 24.03 -51.74
C PRO A 178 21.36 23.18 -52.99
N MET A 179 20.75 21.96 -53.05
CA MET A 179 20.84 21.11 -54.24
C MET A 179 19.87 21.53 -55.35
N MET A 180 18.83 22.29 -54.97
CA MET A 180 17.77 22.75 -55.88
C MET A 180 17.98 24.18 -56.38
N SER A 181 18.88 24.95 -55.77
CA SER A 181 19.09 26.37 -56.11
C SER A 181 20.50 26.85 -55.74
N ASP A 182 21.21 27.40 -56.71
CA ASP A 182 22.55 28.04 -56.51
C ASP A 182 22.44 29.47 -55.99
N HIS A 183 21.24 29.97 -55.68
CA HIS A 183 21.07 31.34 -55.25
C HIS A 183 21.68 31.56 -53.86
N PRO A 184 22.64 32.51 -53.66
CA PRO A 184 23.37 32.65 -52.38
C PRO A 184 22.46 32.84 -51.14
N LYS A 185 21.35 33.57 -51.29
CA LYS A 185 20.40 33.78 -50.19
C LYS A 185 19.69 32.47 -49.79
N VAL A 186 19.41 31.57 -50.74
CA VAL A 186 18.77 30.27 -50.45
C VAL A 186 19.73 29.40 -49.66
N ILE A 187 20.99 29.32 -50.09
CA ILE A 187 22.05 28.52 -49.43
C ILE A 187 22.23 29.00 -47.97
N VAL A 188 22.40 30.33 -47.76
CA VAL A 188 22.56 30.90 -46.41
C VAL A 188 21.36 30.64 -45.53
N THR A 189 20.14 30.75 -46.09
CA THR A 189 18.90 30.52 -45.32
C THR A 189 18.77 29.05 -44.95
N ALA A 190 19.04 28.13 -45.86
CA ALA A 190 19.03 26.69 -45.62
C ALA A 190 20.00 26.27 -44.50
N GLN A 191 21.23 26.82 -44.52
CA GLN A 191 22.22 26.57 -43.45
C GLN A 191 21.77 27.09 -42.07
N ARG A 192 21.07 28.25 -42.03
CA ARG A 192 20.51 28.80 -40.81
C ARG A 192 19.39 27.92 -40.25
N ILE A 193 18.49 27.38 -41.11
CA ILE A 193 17.41 26.47 -40.74
C ILE A 193 18.01 25.18 -40.21
N GLU A 194 18.97 24.58 -40.91
CA GLU A 194 19.67 23.36 -40.50
C GLU A 194 20.34 23.50 -39.12
N SER A 195 21.09 24.60 -38.94
CA SER A 195 21.73 24.89 -37.65
C SER A 195 20.77 25.05 -36.50
N SER A 196 19.61 25.69 -36.75
CA SER A 196 18.56 25.86 -35.74
C SER A 196 17.88 24.54 -35.40
N ALA A 197 17.55 23.70 -36.40
CA ALA A 197 16.96 22.40 -36.21
C ALA A 197 17.91 21.45 -35.44
N LYS A 198 19.20 21.44 -35.77
CA LYS A 198 20.24 20.69 -35.02
C LYS A 198 20.35 21.14 -33.56
N ARG A 199 20.18 22.44 -33.29
CA ARG A 199 20.16 22.95 -31.92
C ARG A 199 18.93 22.51 -31.15
N MET A 200 17.74 22.56 -31.78
CA MET A 200 16.48 22.06 -31.18
C MET A 200 16.55 20.57 -30.90
N ALA A 201 17.09 19.76 -31.82
CA ALA A 201 17.25 18.32 -31.58
C ALA A 201 18.11 18.03 -30.35
N ARG A 202 19.24 18.74 -30.20
CA ARG A 202 20.11 18.61 -29.01
C ARG A 202 19.42 19.04 -27.72
N MET A 203 18.61 20.09 -27.75
CA MET A 203 17.83 20.50 -26.55
C MET A 203 16.79 19.47 -26.17
N VAL A 204 16.11 18.87 -27.14
CA VAL A 204 15.17 17.77 -26.89
C VAL A 204 15.90 16.58 -26.26
N ASP A 205 17.04 16.16 -26.80
CA ASP A 205 17.83 15.06 -26.25
C ASP A 205 18.29 15.35 -24.81
N GLN A 206 18.77 16.56 -24.52
CA GLN A 206 19.15 16.98 -23.17
C GLN A 206 17.98 16.98 -22.18
N LEU A 207 16.78 17.42 -22.61
CA LEU A 207 15.59 17.39 -21.77
C LEU A 207 15.14 15.96 -21.46
N LEU A 208 15.23 15.07 -22.45
CA LEU A 208 14.90 13.64 -22.29
C LEU A 208 15.88 12.92 -21.36
N ASP A 209 17.16 13.27 -21.41
CA ASP A 209 18.18 12.72 -20.52
C ASP A 209 17.99 13.19 -19.07
N LEU A 210 17.61 14.46 -18.86
CA LEU A 210 17.28 15.01 -17.55
C LEU A 210 16.03 14.36 -16.92
N ALA A 211 15.06 13.98 -17.73
CA ALA A 211 13.82 13.34 -17.25
C ALA A 211 13.99 11.85 -16.94
N ARG A 212 15.15 11.24 -17.23
CA ARG A 212 15.49 9.84 -16.93
C ARG A 212 16.29 9.66 -15.63
N ILE A 213 16.67 10.75 -14.97
CA ILE A 213 17.35 10.74 -13.67
C ILE A 213 16.31 10.80 -12.56
#